data_7f7391fc4c37e464afa83d26d9e92aa1
#
_entry.id   7f7391fc4c37e464afa83d26d9e92aa1
#
_cell.length_a   1.000
_cell.length_b   1.000
_cell.length_c   1.000
_cell.angle_alpha   90.00
_cell.angle_beta   90.00
_cell.angle_gamma   90.00
#
_symmetry.space_group_name_H-M   'P 1'
#
loop_
_entity.id
_entity.type
_entity.pdbx_description
1 polymer ?
#
loop_
_entity_poly.entity_id
_entity_poly.type
_entity_poly.pdbx_seq_one_letter_code
_entity_poly.pdbx_strand_id
1 'polypeptide(L)'
;MTASNDDMLRYQRQMAFGEIGLAGQRAIQGASALIVGVGGLGSWVAELLARSGVGRLIIADDDKVDLTNIHRQGLYDQADAAESRPKVLAAAGRLAEINSAVIVEARQLRADAGNIASLAEGTDLIVDGTDNFHTRFIINDYSVKYSLPWIFAGVVAAEAQLMPVIPRRTACLRCIFDAPPPVCTDPTCREAGVLGPAVATIAAMQTAEALKILAGRSDAISPFLTKINFWTNQIQRLASAVSPDCPCCQGGHFDYLDA
;
A
#
# COMPACT_ATOMS: atom_id res chain seq x y z
N MET A 1 -3.89 -2.23 -26.84
CA MET A 1 -4.10 -0.85 -27.38
C MET A 1 -2.80 -0.08 -27.16
N THR A 2 -2.21 0.49 -28.19
CA THR A 2 -1.02 1.34 -28.06
C THR A 2 -1.46 2.65 -27.43
N ALA A 3 -0.86 3.03 -26.29
CA ALA A 3 -1.10 4.30 -25.64
C ALA A 3 -0.94 5.45 -26.66
N SER A 4 -1.88 6.39 -26.69
CA SER A 4 -1.80 7.55 -27.57
C SER A 4 -0.61 8.43 -27.18
N ASN A 5 -0.13 9.25 -28.12
CA ASN A 5 0.99 10.17 -27.82
C ASN A 5 0.61 11.17 -26.70
N ASP A 6 -0.67 11.48 -26.54
CA ASP A 6 -1.20 12.35 -25.49
C ASP A 6 -1.17 11.69 -24.10
N ASP A 7 -1.36 10.37 -24.02
CA ASP A 7 -1.30 9.64 -22.74
C ASP A 7 0.12 9.69 -22.15
N MET A 8 1.16 9.70 -22.99
CA MET A 8 2.55 9.78 -22.53
C MET A 8 2.96 11.20 -22.10
N LEU A 9 2.29 12.23 -22.61
CA LEU A 9 2.59 13.63 -22.28
C LEU A 9 2.39 13.88 -20.77
N ARG A 10 1.37 13.27 -20.17
CA ARG A 10 1.08 13.33 -18.72
C ARG A 10 2.27 12.93 -17.88
N TYR A 11 3.07 11.96 -18.32
CA TYR A 11 4.21 11.39 -17.59
C TYR A 11 5.56 11.92 -18.02
N GLN A 12 5.60 12.98 -18.85
CA GLN A 12 6.85 13.51 -19.40
C GLN A 12 7.90 13.83 -18.32
N ARG A 13 7.48 14.41 -17.20
CA ARG A 13 8.38 14.75 -16.09
C ARG A 13 8.84 13.50 -15.33
N GLN A 14 7.98 12.50 -15.18
CA GLN A 14 8.34 11.22 -14.56
C GLN A 14 9.31 10.43 -15.44
N MET A 15 9.12 10.43 -16.76
CA MET A 15 10.03 9.80 -17.72
C MET A 15 11.39 10.52 -17.81
N ALA A 16 11.44 11.82 -17.56
CA ALA A 16 12.70 12.57 -17.51
C ALA A 16 13.59 12.19 -16.31
N PHE A 17 13.00 11.57 -15.28
CA PHE A 17 13.76 10.96 -14.18
C PHE A 17 14.36 9.64 -14.67
N GLY A 18 15.70 9.61 -14.83
CA GLY A 18 16.42 8.55 -15.53
C GLY A 18 16.23 7.14 -14.96
N GLU A 19 15.97 7.04 -13.65
CA GLU A 19 15.72 5.76 -12.99
C GLU A 19 14.39 5.10 -13.42
N ILE A 20 13.42 5.87 -13.86
CA ILE A 20 12.17 5.41 -14.46
C ILE A 20 12.33 5.36 -15.98
N GLY A 21 12.62 6.50 -16.62
CA GLY A 21 12.74 6.61 -18.07
C GLY A 21 11.46 6.18 -18.80
N LEU A 22 11.55 6.06 -20.11
CA LEU A 22 10.44 5.59 -20.95
C LEU A 22 10.11 4.10 -20.70
N ALA A 23 11.13 3.28 -20.48
CA ALA A 23 10.95 1.85 -20.27
C ALA A 23 10.23 1.56 -18.94
N GLY A 24 10.65 2.21 -17.85
CA GLY A 24 9.99 2.11 -16.54
C GLY A 24 8.56 2.62 -16.57
N GLN A 25 8.29 3.73 -17.31
CA GLN A 25 6.92 4.24 -17.46
C GLN A 25 6.01 3.25 -18.17
N ARG A 26 6.50 2.60 -19.23
CA ARG A 26 5.73 1.55 -19.92
C ARG A 26 5.47 0.35 -19.03
N ALA A 27 6.44 -0.04 -18.19
CA ALA A 27 6.27 -1.10 -17.21
C ALA A 27 5.19 -0.72 -16.19
N ILE A 28 5.23 0.49 -15.63
CA ILE A 28 4.22 1.01 -14.70
C ILE A 28 2.82 1.00 -15.33
N GLN A 29 2.69 1.43 -16.59
CA GLN A 29 1.39 1.42 -17.30
C GLN A 29 0.86 0.01 -17.59
N GLY A 30 1.74 -0.97 -17.73
CA GLY A 30 1.36 -2.37 -17.89
C GLY A 30 1.08 -3.10 -16.57
N ALA A 31 1.41 -2.48 -15.45
CA ALA A 31 1.36 -3.10 -14.13
C ALA A 31 0.01 -2.95 -13.43
N SER A 32 -0.20 -3.82 -12.45
CA SER A 32 -1.41 -3.91 -11.64
C SER A 32 -1.05 -3.95 -10.14
N ALA A 33 -1.77 -3.19 -9.31
CA ALA A 33 -1.57 -3.20 -7.86
C ALA A 33 -2.88 -3.39 -7.10
N LEU A 34 -2.84 -4.21 -6.04
CA LEU A 34 -3.90 -4.32 -5.05
C LEU A 34 -3.59 -3.38 -3.88
N ILE A 35 -4.54 -2.54 -3.51
CA ILE A 35 -4.48 -1.68 -2.32
C ILE A 35 -5.50 -2.22 -1.32
N VAL A 36 -5.02 -2.75 -0.21
CA VAL A 36 -5.87 -3.29 0.86
C VAL A 36 -6.09 -2.20 1.90
N GLY A 37 -7.32 -1.72 1.99
CA GLY A 37 -7.71 -0.54 2.75
C GLY A 37 -7.48 0.76 1.97
N VAL A 38 -8.51 1.60 1.83
CA VAL A 38 -8.41 2.94 1.21
C VAL A 38 -8.71 4.05 2.23
N GLY A 39 -8.30 3.81 3.48
CA GLY A 39 -8.33 4.77 4.57
C GLY A 39 -7.20 5.81 4.50
N GLY A 40 -6.56 6.08 5.65
CA GLY A 40 -5.51 7.08 5.78
C GLY A 40 -4.37 6.90 4.78
N LEU A 41 -3.73 5.72 4.79
CA LEU A 41 -2.62 5.41 3.90
C LEU A 41 -3.10 5.16 2.46
N GLY A 42 -4.03 4.22 2.32
CA GLY A 42 -4.42 3.72 0.99
C GLY A 42 -5.06 4.76 0.09
N SER A 43 -5.75 5.78 0.62
CA SER A 43 -6.29 6.87 -0.21
C SER A 43 -5.18 7.67 -0.91
N TRP A 44 -4.12 8.04 -0.18
CA TRP A 44 -2.96 8.73 -0.75
C TRP A 44 -2.17 7.83 -1.71
N VAL A 45 -1.97 6.55 -1.35
CA VAL A 45 -1.30 5.58 -2.23
C VAL A 45 -2.06 5.42 -3.53
N ALA A 46 -3.38 5.22 -3.48
CA ALA A 46 -4.21 5.05 -4.67
C ALA A 46 -4.14 6.28 -5.59
N GLU A 47 -4.22 7.48 -5.01
CA GLU A 47 -4.09 8.72 -5.76
C GLU A 47 -2.71 8.84 -6.44
N LEU A 48 -1.63 8.61 -5.70
CA LEU A 48 -0.27 8.75 -6.23
C LEU A 48 0.05 7.69 -7.28
N LEU A 49 -0.42 6.45 -7.14
CA LEU A 49 -0.27 5.40 -8.15
C LEU A 49 -1.07 5.72 -9.42
N ALA A 50 -2.30 6.23 -9.28
CA ALA A 50 -3.09 6.66 -10.42
C ALA A 50 -2.44 7.85 -11.16
N ARG A 51 -1.93 8.84 -10.43
CA ARG A 51 -1.17 9.98 -11.01
C ARG A 51 0.09 9.52 -11.71
N SER A 52 0.74 8.47 -11.22
CA SER A 52 1.95 7.86 -11.81
C SER A 52 1.64 6.96 -13.01
N GLY A 53 0.37 6.65 -13.26
CA GLY A 53 -0.08 5.89 -14.42
C GLY A 53 0.05 4.38 -14.29
N VAL A 54 -0.12 3.84 -13.08
CA VAL A 54 -0.26 2.38 -12.90
C VAL A 54 -1.51 1.92 -13.63
N GLY A 55 -1.36 0.92 -14.51
CA GLY A 55 -2.42 0.58 -15.47
C GLY A 55 -3.72 0.09 -14.84
N ARG A 56 -3.62 -0.69 -13.74
CA ARG A 56 -4.78 -1.24 -13.04
C ARG A 56 -4.59 -1.14 -11.52
N LEU A 57 -5.60 -0.63 -10.84
CA LEU A 57 -5.68 -0.57 -9.38
C LEU A 57 -6.90 -1.34 -8.89
N ILE A 58 -6.69 -2.33 -8.05
CA ILE A 58 -7.75 -2.99 -7.30
C ILE A 58 -7.73 -2.36 -5.91
N ILE A 59 -8.85 -1.79 -5.49
CA ILE A 59 -8.98 -1.14 -4.18
C ILE A 59 -10.05 -1.87 -3.37
N ALA A 60 -9.69 -2.33 -2.16
CA ALA A 60 -10.56 -3.10 -1.28
C ALA A 60 -10.72 -2.41 0.08
N ASP A 61 -11.96 -2.12 0.47
CA ASP A 61 -12.33 -1.52 1.76
C ASP A 61 -13.83 -1.72 1.99
N ASP A 62 -14.26 -2.04 3.20
CA ASP A 62 -15.67 -2.25 3.56
C ASP A 62 -16.32 -1.02 4.20
N ASP A 63 -15.53 -0.01 4.54
CA ASP A 63 -15.97 1.19 5.25
C ASP A 63 -16.69 2.20 4.36
N LYS A 64 -17.36 3.14 5.04
CA LYS A 64 -17.92 4.36 4.47
C LYS A 64 -17.10 5.57 4.87
N VAL A 65 -17.22 6.63 4.07
CA VAL A 65 -16.58 7.92 4.38
C VAL A 65 -17.29 8.55 5.60
N ASP A 66 -16.50 9.05 6.53
CA ASP A 66 -16.94 9.75 7.73
C ASP A 66 -16.23 11.09 7.84
N LEU A 67 -16.88 12.10 8.41
CA LEU A 67 -16.33 13.45 8.55
C LEU A 67 -14.98 13.46 9.31
N THR A 68 -14.83 12.56 10.29
CA THR A 68 -13.58 12.41 11.05
C THR A 68 -12.42 11.87 10.22
N ASN A 69 -12.67 11.40 9.00
CA ASN A 69 -11.66 10.88 8.08
C ASN A 69 -10.98 11.98 7.26
N ILE A 70 -11.70 13.05 6.94
CA ILE A 70 -11.34 14.05 5.92
C ILE A 70 -9.96 14.69 6.19
N HIS A 71 -9.58 14.90 7.44
CA HIS A 71 -8.31 15.53 7.79
C HIS A 71 -7.05 14.75 7.38
N ARG A 72 -7.21 13.43 7.01
CA ARG A 72 -6.06 12.55 6.67
C ARG A 72 -6.28 11.61 5.49
N GLN A 73 -7.48 11.54 4.91
CA GLN A 73 -7.83 10.67 3.79
C GLN A 73 -8.07 11.51 2.53
N GLY A 74 -7.06 11.60 1.65
CA GLY A 74 -6.99 12.62 0.61
C GLY A 74 -7.99 12.50 -0.54
N LEU A 75 -8.60 11.31 -0.76
CA LEU A 75 -9.54 11.10 -1.87
C LEU A 75 -10.97 11.53 -1.55
N TYR A 76 -11.28 11.91 -0.30
CA TYR A 76 -12.64 12.16 0.16
C TYR A 76 -12.86 13.61 0.58
N ASP A 77 -14.10 14.07 0.44
CA ASP A 77 -14.55 15.39 0.84
C ASP A 77 -15.77 15.36 1.78
N GLN A 78 -16.26 16.54 2.14
CA GLN A 78 -17.41 16.68 3.04
C GLN A 78 -18.70 16.16 2.42
N ALA A 79 -18.86 16.20 1.08
CA ALA A 79 -20.04 15.68 0.41
C ALA A 79 -20.08 14.17 0.50
N ASP A 80 -18.92 13.48 0.28
CA ASP A 80 -18.81 12.04 0.47
C ASP A 80 -19.17 11.61 1.90
N ALA A 81 -18.74 12.38 2.90
CA ALA A 81 -19.04 12.11 4.30
C ALA A 81 -20.53 12.32 4.63
N ALA A 82 -21.14 13.39 4.10
CA ALA A 82 -22.56 13.67 4.29
C ALA A 82 -23.47 12.58 3.71
N GLU A 83 -23.06 12.01 2.58
CA GLU A 83 -23.75 10.90 1.92
C GLU A 83 -23.39 9.52 2.49
N SER A 84 -22.42 9.44 3.41
CA SER A 84 -21.87 8.18 3.90
C SER A 84 -21.52 7.21 2.76
N ARG A 85 -20.86 7.72 1.72
CA ARG A 85 -20.52 6.94 0.52
C ARG A 85 -19.54 5.82 0.87
N PRO A 86 -19.66 4.61 0.28
CA PRO A 86 -18.64 3.59 0.40
C PRO A 86 -17.29 4.14 -0.06
N LYS A 87 -16.22 3.97 0.75
CA LYS A 87 -14.89 4.52 0.46
C LYS A 87 -14.39 4.12 -0.92
N VAL A 88 -14.52 2.84 -1.28
CA VAL A 88 -14.06 2.34 -2.59
C VAL A 88 -14.78 2.96 -3.77
N LEU A 89 -16.07 3.30 -3.63
CA LEU A 89 -16.85 3.92 -4.72
C LEU A 89 -16.51 5.41 -4.85
N ALA A 90 -16.36 6.13 -3.74
CA ALA A 90 -15.90 7.52 -3.74
C ALA A 90 -14.49 7.62 -4.33
N ALA A 91 -13.58 6.76 -3.87
CA ALA A 91 -12.20 6.69 -4.38
C ALA A 91 -12.16 6.38 -5.88
N ALA A 92 -12.90 5.38 -6.36
CA ALA A 92 -12.90 5.02 -7.79
C ALA A 92 -13.39 6.18 -8.67
N GLY A 93 -14.44 6.88 -8.26
CA GLY A 93 -14.93 8.08 -8.96
C GLY A 93 -13.85 9.16 -9.05
N ARG A 94 -13.20 9.46 -7.92
CA ARG A 94 -12.15 10.48 -7.85
C ARG A 94 -10.91 10.11 -8.66
N LEU A 95 -10.49 8.84 -8.60
CA LEU A 95 -9.34 8.35 -9.37
C LEU A 95 -9.59 8.40 -10.89
N ALA A 96 -10.82 8.12 -11.34
CA ALA A 96 -11.19 8.25 -12.74
C ALA A 96 -11.11 9.71 -13.26
N GLU A 97 -11.46 10.69 -12.41
CA GLU A 97 -11.27 12.12 -12.72
C GLU A 97 -9.80 12.53 -12.80
N ILE A 98 -8.95 11.96 -11.92
CA ILE A 98 -7.51 12.20 -11.87
C ILE A 98 -6.82 11.63 -13.10
N ASN A 99 -7.14 10.39 -13.46
CA ASN A 99 -6.51 9.70 -14.58
C ASN A 99 -7.43 8.64 -15.19
N SER A 100 -8.13 9.01 -16.24
CA SER A 100 -9.08 8.13 -16.93
C SER A 100 -8.44 6.95 -17.68
N ALA A 101 -7.11 6.92 -17.84
CA ALA A 101 -6.39 5.80 -18.45
C ALA A 101 -6.13 4.66 -17.47
N VAL A 102 -6.30 4.88 -16.16
CA VAL A 102 -6.13 3.86 -15.11
C VAL A 102 -7.43 3.09 -14.90
N ILE A 103 -7.36 1.77 -14.97
CA ILE A 103 -8.51 0.91 -14.65
C ILE A 103 -8.58 0.76 -13.13
N VAL A 104 -9.69 1.20 -12.53
CA VAL A 104 -9.92 1.09 -11.09
C VAL A 104 -11.04 0.10 -10.81
N GLU A 105 -10.73 -0.96 -10.09
CA GLU A 105 -11.68 -1.97 -9.62
C GLU A 105 -11.98 -1.77 -8.15
N ALA A 106 -13.18 -1.30 -7.83
CA ALA A 106 -13.67 -1.11 -6.47
C ALA A 106 -14.24 -2.42 -5.90
N ARG A 107 -13.71 -2.88 -4.80
CA ARG A 107 -14.15 -4.07 -4.06
C ARG A 107 -14.63 -3.65 -2.68
N GLN A 108 -15.94 -3.52 -2.50
CA GLN A 108 -16.54 -3.16 -1.21
C GLN A 108 -16.62 -4.38 -0.31
N LEU A 109 -15.48 -4.76 0.26
CA LEU A 109 -15.34 -5.88 1.19
C LEU A 109 -14.10 -5.70 2.05
N ARG A 110 -14.09 -6.36 3.21
CA ARG A 110 -12.93 -6.48 4.07
C ARG A 110 -12.04 -7.62 3.57
N ALA A 111 -10.75 -7.34 3.41
CA ALA A 111 -9.79 -8.38 3.05
C ALA A 111 -9.54 -9.33 4.24
N ASP A 112 -9.63 -10.62 3.96
CA ASP A 112 -9.43 -11.72 4.91
C ASP A 112 -8.75 -12.92 4.23
N ALA A 113 -8.50 -13.99 4.99
CA ALA A 113 -7.86 -15.20 4.48
C ALA A 113 -8.65 -15.88 3.34
N GLY A 114 -9.99 -15.80 3.39
CA GLY A 114 -10.86 -16.44 2.41
C GLY A 114 -10.92 -15.73 1.05
N ASN A 115 -10.58 -14.42 1.01
CA ASN A 115 -10.76 -13.63 -0.20
C ASN A 115 -9.47 -12.98 -0.74
N ILE A 116 -8.37 -12.95 0.03
CA ILE A 116 -7.12 -12.31 -0.39
C ILE A 116 -6.58 -12.85 -1.71
N ALA A 117 -6.77 -14.16 -1.98
CA ALA A 117 -6.33 -14.78 -3.22
C ALA A 117 -7.09 -14.23 -4.44
N SER A 118 -8.40 -14.07 -4.32
CA SER A 118 -9.22 -13.50 -5.41
C SER A 118 -8.98 -12.01 -5.61
N LEU A 119 -8.67 -11.27 -4.52
CA LEU A 119 -8.33 -9.85 -4.60
C LEU A 119 -6.98 -9.62 -5.29
N ALA A 120 -5.99 -10.47 -4.99
CA ALA A 120 -4.63 -10.35 -5.51
C ALA A 120 -4.42 -11.03 -6.87
N GLU A 121 -5.45 -11.66 -7.44
CA GLU A 121 -5.34 -12.35 -8.72
C GLU A 121 -4.92 -11.40 -9.85
N GLY A 122 -3.82 -11.75 -10.54
CA GLY A 122 -3.30 -10.96 -11.63
C GLY A 122 -2.74 -9.59 -11.22
N THR A 123 -2.31 -9.43 -9.96
CA THR A 123 -1.60 -8.23 -9.51
C THR A 123 -0.10 -8.47 -9.41
N ASP A 124 0.68 -7.41 -9.61
CA ASP A 124 2.14 -7.43 -9.53
C ASP A 124 2.65 -6.99 -8.15
N LEU A 125 1.78 -6.38 -7.34
CA LEU A 125 2.12 -5.79 -6.04
C LEU A 125 0.90 -5.69 -5.14
N ILE A 126 1.08 -5.91 -3.82
CA ILE A 126 0.12 -5.53 -2.79
C ILE A 126 0.65 -4.33 -2.01
N VAL A 127 -0.20 -3.33 -1.77
CA VAL A 127 0.13 -2.17 -0.92
C VAL A 127 -0.79 -2.15 0.29
N ASP A 128 -0.18 -2.12 1.48
CA ASP A 128 -0.87 -2.10 2.76
C ASP A 128 -1.43 -0.70 3.06
N GLY A 129 -2.74 -0.57 3.04
CA GLY A 129 -3.47 0.61 3.52
C GLY A 129 -4.24 0.36 4.81
N THR A 130 -4.02 -0.80 5.46
CA THR A 130 -4.78 -1.25 6.63
C THR A 130 -4.32 -0.57 7.93
N ASP A 131 -5.17 -0.62 8.92
CA ASP A 131 -4.91 -0.10 10.27
C ASP A 131 -4.81 -1.22 11.34
N ASN A 132 -4.75 -2.50 10.92
CA ASN A 132 -4.72 -3.63 11.84
C ASN A 132 -3.68 -4.68 11.45
N PHE A 133 -3.03 -5.26 12.46
CA PHE A 133 -1.99 -6.26 12.27
C PHE A 133 -2.49 -7.60 11.74
N HIS A 134 -3.72 -7.99 12.06
CA HIS A 134 -4.25 -9.29 11.60
C HIS A 134 -4.28 -9.36 10.06
N THR A 135 -4.83 -8.36 9.40
CA THR A 135 -4.83 -8.29 7.92
C THR A 135 -3.42 -8.22 7.35
N ARG A 136 -2.48 -7.54 8.02
CA ARG A 136 -1.06 -7.48 7.61
C ARG A 136 -0.39 -8.85 7.63
N PHE A 137 -0.72 -9.70 8.62
CA PHE A 137 -0.20 -11.07 8.66
C PHE A 137 -0.80 -11.94 7.55
N ILE A 138 -2.08 -11.77 7.22
CA ILE A 138 -2.71 -12.43 6.06
C ILE A 138 -2.01 -12.01 4.77
N ILE A 139 -1.80 -10.71 4.54
CA ILE A 139 -1.08 -10.17 3.37
C ILE A 139 0.33 -10.75 3.31
N ASN A 140 1.05 -10.77 4.43
CA ASN A 140 2.40 -11.29 4.50
C ASN A 140 2.48 -12.77 4.12
N ASP A 141 1.63 -13.60 4.71
CA ASP A 141 1.62 -15.05 4.44
C ASP A 141 1.24 -15.31 2.98
N TYR A 142 0.26 -14.58 2.43
CA TYR A 142 -0.09 -14.65 1.02
C TYR A 142 1.09 -14.24 0.12
N SER A 143 1.70 -13.10 0.40
CA SER A 143 2.86 -12.58 -0.33
C SER A 143 4.00 -13.60 -0.40
N VAL A 144 4.37 -14.16 0.74
CA VAL A 144 5.47 -15.14 0.82
C VAL A 144 5.11 -16.43 0.10
N LYS A 145 3.90 -16.96 0.31
CA LYS A 145 3.41 -18.21 -0.31
C LYS A 145 3.41 -18.14 -1.84
N TYR A 146 2.92 -17.03 -2.38
CA TYR A 146 2.76 -16.85 -3.82
C TYR A 146 3.87 -16.01 -4.48
N SER A 147 4.91 -15.64 -3.72
CA SER A 147 6.04 -14.83 -4.20
C SER A 147 5.61 -13.48 -4.80
N LEU A 148 4.55 -12.87 -4.26
CA LEU A 148 4.03 -11.57 -4.66
C LEU A 148 4.61 -10.47 -3.76
N PRO A 149 5.34 -9.47 -4.28
CA PRO A 149 5.83 -8.36 -3.46
C PRO A 149 4.72 -7.60 -2.75
N TRP A 150 5.01 -7.08 -1.55
CA TRP A 150 4.11 -6.16 -0.87
C TRP A 150 4.86 -5.09 -0.07
N ILE A 151 4.18 -4.02 0.28
CA ILE A 151 4.78 -2.93 1.03
C ILE A 151 3.96 -2.67 2.28
N PHE A 152 4.55 -2.99 3.43
CA PHE A 152 4.02 -2.68 4.74
C PHE A 152 4.20 -1.19 5.05
N ALA A 153 3.16 -0.55 5.59
CA ALA A 153 3.26 0.74 6.26
C ALA A 153 2.27 0.84 7.43
N GLY A 154 2.61 1.64 8.41
CA GLY A 154 1.75 1.91 9.56
C GLY A 154 2.02 3.28 10.14
N VAL A 155 0.99 3.91 10.71
CA VAL A 155 1.10 5.21 11.39
C VAL A 155 0.29 5.18 12.68
N VAL A 156 0.91 5.60 13.77
CA VAL A 156 0.24 5.83 15.06
C VAL A 156 0.75 7.16 15.62
N ALA A 157 -0.13 8.06 16.00
CA ALA A 157 0.21 9.41 16.44
C ALA A 157 1.06 10.17 15.40
N ALA A 158 2.31 10.46 15.70
CA ALA A 158 3.28 11.06 14.78
C ALA A 158 4.36 10.06 14.34
N GLU A 159 4.24 8.79 14.69
CA GLU A 159 5.20 7.76 14.34
C GLU A 159 4.71 6.93 13.16
N ALA A 160 5.58 6.74 12.18
CA ALA A 160 5.31 5.94 11.01
C ALA A 160 6.37 4.87 10.78
N GLN A 161 5.97 3.79 10.15
CA GLN A 161 6.83 2.68 9.76
C GLN A 161 6.59 2.32 8.30
N LEU A 162 7.65 1.90 7.62
CA LEU A 162 7.63 1.46 6.22
C LEU A 162 8.62 0.32 6.03
N MET A 163 8.18 -0.77 5.41
CA MET A 163 9.04 -1.90 5.05
C MET A 163 8.56 -2.56 3.76
N PRO A 164 9.32 -2.46 2.66
CA PRO A 164 9.08 -3.29 1.48
C PRO A 164 9.44 -4.75 1.75
N VAL A 165 8.56 -5.65 1.35
CA VAL A 165 8.76 -7.10 1.44
C VAL A 165 8.81 -7.68 0.03
N ILE A 166 10.01 -8.11 -0.36
CA ILE A 166 10.25 -8.84 -1.60
C ILE A 166 10.52 -10.30 -1.21
N PRO A 167 9.60 -11.22 -1.46
CA PRO A 167 9.78 -12.62 -1.09
C PRO A 167 11.13 -13.19 -1.55
N ARG A 168 11.80 -13.96 -0.70
CA ARG A 168 13.13 -14.54 -0.90
C ARG A 168 14.30 -13.55 -0.99
N ARG A 169 14.06 -12.23 -0.89
CA ARG A 169 15.12 -11.20 -1.00
C ARG A 169 15.24 -10.32 0.25
N THR A 170 14.11 -9.96 0.86
CA THR A 170 14.09 -9.17 2.09
C THR A 170 13.44 -9.95 3.23
N ALA A 171 13.59 -9.46 4.45
CA ALA A 171 12.81 -9.98 5.57
C ALA A 171 11.31 -9.87 5.30
N CYS A 172 10.52 -10.86 5.70
CA CYS A 172 9.08 -10.76 5.74
C CYS A 172 8.61 -10.14 7.06
N LEU A 173 7.33 -9.83 7.19
CA LEU A 173 6.79 -9.23 8.41
C LEU A 173 7.03 -10.12 9.63
N ARG A 174 6.92 -11.45 9.48
CA ARG A 174 7.16 -12.43 10.54
C ARG A 174 8.64 -12.64 10.91
N CYS A 175 9.57 -12.04 10.18
CA CYS A 175 10.97 -11.93 10.62
C CYS A 175 11.14 -10.84 11.68
N ILE A 176 10.20 -9.89 11.78
CA ILE A 176 10.26 -8.72 12.65
C ILE A 176 9.26 -8.83 13.81
N PHE A 177 8.09 -9.37 13.53
CA PHE A 177 6.99 -9.53 14.49
C PHE A 177 6.57 -11.00 14.53
N ASP A 178 6.77 -11.66 15.67
CA ASP A 178 6.45 -13.10 15.83
C ASP A 178 4.94 -13.36 15.70
N ALA A 179 4.13 -12.45 16.21
CA ALA A 179 2.67 -12.50 16.19
C ALA A 179 2.07 -11.10 16.12
N PRO A 180 0.78 -10.95 15.71
CA PRO A 180 0.07 -9.70 15.85
C PRO A 180 0.09 -9.23 17.30
N PRO A 181 0.33 -7.93 17.58
CA PRO A 181 0.19 -7.41 18.93
C PRO A 181 -1.18 -7.72 19.51
N PRO A 182 -1.28 -8.00 20.83
CA PRO A 182 -2.59 -8.16 21.48
C PRO A 182 -3.47 -6.94 21.23
N VAL A 183 -4.75 -7.15 20.93
CA VAL A 183 -5.73 -6.10 20.59
C VAL A 183 -5.79 -4.98 21.64
N CYS A 184 -5.51 -5.30 22.91
CA CYS A 184 -5.49 -4.32 24.01
C CYS A 184 -4.19 -3.50 24.13
N THR A 185 -3.14 -3.88 23.39
CA THR A 185 -1.83 -3.19 23.42
C THR A 185 -1.49 -2.47 22.13
N ASP A 186 -2.32 -2.63 21.10
CA ASP A 186 -2.17 -1.93 19.82
C ASP A 186 -3.01 -0.64 19.86
N PRO A 187 -2.42 0.52 20.21
CA PRO A 187 -3.16 1.77 20.23
C PRO A 187 -3.61 2.08 18.81
N THR A 188 -4.91 2.03 18.59
CA THR A 188 -5.49 2.42 17.31
C THR A 188 -5.34 3.93 17.10
N CYS A 189 -5.42 4.39 15.85
CA CYS A 189 -5.47 5.83 15.56
C CYS A 189 -6.64 6.55 16.28
N ARG A 190 -7.66 5.82 16.73
CA ARG A 190 -8.76 6.36 17.53
C ARG A 190 -8.33 6.78 18.93
N GLU A 191 -7.50 5.98 19.58
CA GLU A 191 -7.08 6.19 20.96
C GLU A 191 -5.87 7.12 21.06
N ALA A 192 -4.87 6.92 20.20
CA ALA A 192 -3.63 7.69 20.19
C ALA A 192 -3.70 8.98 19.36
N GLY A 193 -4.74 9.13 18.51
CA GLY A 193 -4.80 10.17 17.51
C GLY A 193 -3.83 9.91 16.35
N VAL A 194 -3.80 10.82 15.37
CA VAL A 194 -2.87 10.72 14.25
C VAL A 194 -2.60 12.09 13.63
N LEU A 195 -1.35 12.34 13.31
CA LEU A 195 -0.90 13.52 12.57
C LEU A 195 -1.17 13.29 11.06
N GLY A 196 -2.14 14.00 10.47
CA GLY A 196 -2.52 13.84 9.06
C GLY A 196 -1.34 13.94 8.08
N PRO A 197 -0.45 14.95 8.16
CA PRO A 197 0.76 15.02 7.34
C PRO A 197 1.69 13.81 7.45
N ALA A 198 1.79 13.15 8.61
CA ALA A 198 2.58 11.93 8.76
C ALA A 198 2.01 10.79 7.89
N VAL A 199 0.67 10.68 7.85
CA VAL A 199 -0.03 9.70 7.01
C VAL A 199 0.27 9.92 5.52
N ALA A 200 0.10 11.15 5.03
CA ALA A 200 0.36 11.50 3.65
C ALA A 200 1.83 11.28 3.25
N THR A 201 2.76 11.65 4.13
CA THR A 201 4.19 11.52 3.85
C THR A 201 4.63 10.06 3.76
N ILE A 202 4.22 9.20 4.71
CA ILE A 202 4.61 7.79 4.66
C ILE A 202 3.94 7.06 3.49
N ALA A 203 2.70 7.43 3.13
CA ALA A 203 2.03 6.91 1.95
C ALA A 203 2.76 7.30 0.64
N ALA A 204 3.30 8.52 0.57
CA ALA A 204 4.14 8.94 -0.55
C ALA A 204 5.45 8.14 -0.63
N MET A 205 6.09 7.86 0.51
CA MET A 205 7.28 6.99 0.56
C MET A 205 6.93 5.54 0.16
N GLN A 206 5.80 5.02 0.63
CA GLN A 206 5.27 3.70 0.25
C GLN A 206 5.03 3.62 -1.25
N THR A 207 4.45 4.66 -1.84
CA THR A 207 4.24 4.76 -3.29
C THR A 207 5.57 4.81 -4.05
N ALA A 208 6.58 5.51 -3.55
CA ALA A 208 7.89 5.54 -4.19
C ALA A 208 8.53 4.14 -4.25
N GLU A 209 8.43 3.34 -3.17
CA GLU A 209 8.88 1.93 -3.19
C GLU A 209 8.03 1.09 -4.15
N ALA A 210 6.71 1.32 -4.22
CA ALA A 210 5.82 0.65 -5.17
C ALA A 210 6.25 0.91 -6.63
N LEU A 211 6.52 2.16 -6.98
CA LEU A 211 6.94 2.53 -8.33
C LEU A 211 8.28 1.92 -8.72
N LYS A 212 9.23 1.73 -7.80
CA LYS A 212 10.47 0.99 -8.07
C LYS A 212 10.17 -0.45 -8.50
N ILE A 213 9.28 -1.15 -7.77
CA ILE A 213 8.88 -2.52 -8.10
C ILE A 213 8.22 -2.56 -9.47
N LEU A 214 7.20 -1.72 -9.69
CA LEU A 214 6.39 -1.70 -10.90
C LEU A 214 7.16 -1.21 -12.13
N ALA A 215 8.22 -0.40 -11.95
CA ALA A 215 9.15 -0.01 -13.01
C ALA A 215 10.21 -1.07 -13.33
N GLY A 216 10.18 -2.24 -12.65
CA GLY A 216 11.19 -3.29 -12.81
C GLY A 216 12.53 -3.01 -12.11
N ARG A 217 12.58 -2.03 -11.19
CA ARG A 217 13.77 -1.60 -10.44
C ARG A 217 13.76 -2.12 -9.00
N SER A 218 13.41 -3.38 -8.82
CA SER A 218 13.42 -4.00 -7.49
C SER A 218 14.82 -4.03 -6.85
N ASP A 219 15.89 -3.89 -7.64
CA ASP A 219 17.25 -3.73 -7.17
C ASP A 219 17.45 -2.46 -6.32
N ALA A 220 16.65 -1.43 -6.54
CA ALA A 220 16.68 -0.15 -5.81
C ALA A 220 15.85 -0.17 -4.50
N ILE A 221 15.24 -1.28 -4.14
CA ILE A 221 14.44 -1.41 -2.92
C ILE A 221 15.33 -1.39 -1.67
N SER A 222 14.93 -0.59 -0.69
CA SER A 222 15.61 -0.52 0.60
C SER A 222 15.23 -1.72 1.49
N PRO A 223 16.20 -2.57 1.91
CA PRO A 223 15.93 -3.73 2.77
C PRO A 223 15.87 -3.34 4.26
N PHE A 224 15.27 -2.20 4.58
CA PHE A 224 15.18 -1.69 5.95
C PHE A 224 13.74 -1.52 6.40
N LEU A 225 13.49 -1.75 7.68
CA LEU A 225 12.36 -1.16 8.37
C LEU A 225 12.70 0.30 8.68
N THR A 226 12.10 1.21 7.96
CA THR A 226 12.24 2.65 8.21
C THR A 226 11.20 3.09 9.24
N LYS A 227 11.65 3.74 10.32
CA LYS A 227 10.80 4.37 11.34
C LYS A 227 11.01 5.87 11.30
N ILE A 228 9.93 6.63 11.33
CA ILE A 228 9.97 8.09 11.28
C ILE A 228 9.08 8.63 12.42
N ASN A 229 9.65 9.50 13.24
CA ASN A 229 8.85 10.32 14.13
C ASN A 229 8.75 11.73 13.55
N PHE A 230 7.58 12.09 13.04
CA PHE A 230 7.33 13.36 12.37
C PHE A 230 7.23 14.55 13.30
N TRP A 231 7.04 14.32 14.62
CA TRP A 231 7.02 15.39 15.59
C TRP A 231 8.43 15.86 15.97
N THR A 232 9.36 14.90 16.05
CA THR A 232 10.76 15.16 16.40
C THR A 232 11.71 15.19 15.21
N ASN A 233 11.21 14.93 13.98
CA ASN A 233 11.99 14.79 12.74
C ASN A 233 13.09 13.72 12.82
N GLN A 234 12.88 12.67 13.61
CA GLN A 234 13.83 11.55 13.70
C GLN A 234 13.52 10.48 12.66
N ILE A 235 14.55 10.03 11.96
CA ILE A 235 14.48 8.93 11.00
C ILE A 235 15.45 7.85 11.44
N GLN A 236 14.95 6.63 11.59
CA GLN A 236 15.74 5.46 11.92
C GLN A 236 15.57 4.40 10.82
N ARG A 237 16.66 3.79 10.41
CA ARG A 237 16.67 2.63 9.51
C ARG A 237 17.18 1.42 10.26
N LEU A 238 16.30 0.49 10.53
CA LEU A 238 16.62 -0.75 11.21
C LEU A 238 16.86 -1.83 10.14
N ALA A 239 18.05 -2.42 10.15
CA ALA A 239 18.35 -3.52 9.25
C ALA A 239 17.38 -4.67 9.52
N SER A 240 16.58 -5.01 8.52
CA SER A 240 15.65 -6.13 8.59
C SER A 240 16.30 -7.33 7.90
N ALA A 241 17.02 -8.16 8.68
CA ALA A 241 17.56 -9.42 8.17
C ALA A 241 16.48 -10.51 8.15
N VAL A 242 16.59 -11.42 7.18
CA VAL A 242 15.78 -12.63 7.19
C VAL A 242 16.15 -13.43 8.43
N SER A 243 15.19 -13.72 9.31
CA SER A 243 15.40 -14.60 10.46
C SER A 243 15.55 -16.04 9.98
N PRO A 244 16.64 -16.75 10.34
CA PRO A 244 16.83 -18.14 9.92
C PRO A 244 15.73 -19.07 10.44
N ASP A 245 15.10 -18.73 11.56
CA ASP A 245 14.03 -19.52 12.19
C ASP A 245 12.65 -18.95 11.89
N CYS A 246 12.51 -18.07 10.89
CA CYS A 246 11.22 -17.49 10.56
C CYS A 246 10.22 -18.56 10.13
N PRO A 247 9.09 -18.73 10.83
CA PRO A 247 8.13 -19.79 10.52
C PRO A 247 7.51 -19.60 9.12
N CYS A 248 7.36 -18.36 8.66
CA CYS A 248 6.74 -18.05 7.38
C CYS A 248 7.72 -18.20 6.20
N CYS A 249 8.71 -17.31 6.07
CA CYS A 249 9.54 -17.27 4.87
C CYS A 249 10.65 -18.34 4.83
N GLN A 250 10.98 -18.99 5.95
CA GLN A 250 11.92 -20.10 6.02
C GLN A 250 11.18 -21.43 6.26
N GLY A 251 10.23 -21.46 7.20
CA GLY A 251 9.46 -22.66 7.56
C GLY A 251 8.31 -23.00 6.62
N GLY A 252 7.82 -22.05 5.83
CA GLY A 252 6.67 -22.26 4.93
C GLY A 252 5.33 -22.43 5.65
N HIS A 253 5.22 -21.97 6.91
CA HIS A 253 3.98 -21.99 7.68
C HIS A 253 3.18 -20.72 7.42
N PHE A 254 1.98 -20.86 6.88
CA PHE A 254 1.08 -19.76 6.48
C PHE A 254 -0.17 -19.73 7.33
N ASP A 255 0.02 -19.71 8.66
CA ASP A 255 -1.02 -19.92 9.68
C ASP A 255 -2.19 -18.92 9.54
N TYR A 256 -1.93 -17.72 9.01
CA TYR A 256 -2.94 -16.68 8.84
C TYR A 256 -3.77 -16.80 7.54
N LEU A 257 -3.43 -17.75 6.67
CA LEU A 257 -4.25 -18.11 5.50
C LEU A 257 -5.14 -19.32 5.76
N ASP A 258 -4.76 -20.15 6.71
CA ASP A 258 -5.46 -21.39 7.03
C ASP A 258 -6.39 -21.22 8.25
N ALA A 259 -6.51 -19.99 8.80
CA ALA A 259 -7.26 -19.65 10.01
C ALA A 259 -8.75 -19.35 9.74
#